data_6d3d10587ff88e3d373a4398396a39dc
#
_entry.id   6d3d10587ff88e3d373a4398396a39dc
#
_cell.length_a   1.000
_cell.length_b   1.000
_cell.length_c   1.000
_cell.angle_alpha   90.00
_cell.angle_beta   90.00
_cell.angle_gamma   90.00
#
_symmetry.space_group_name_H-M   'P 1'
#
loop_
_entity.id
_entity.type
_entity.pdbx_description
1 polymer ?
#
loop_
_entity_poly.entity_id
_entity_poly.type
_entity_poly.pdbx_seq_one_letter_code
_entity_poly.pdbx_strand_id
1 'polypeptide(L)'
;MTFKDLNITEPILKAIEEKGYANPTPIQVKAIPAALTGKDILGCAQTGTGKTAAFAIPIIQHLQALKNWDKSIKALILTPTRELALQISECIDDYAKYTQVRHGVIFGGVNQRAQVNMLHKGVDILVATPGRLLDLMNQGYIHLDNVRHFVLYEAYRMLDIGFIHDIKRLLPKLPKEKQTLFFSATMPDTIIALTNSLLKQPVKITITPKSSTVDTIEQTIYFVEKKEKSKLLISILHKTEGQSVLVFSRTKHNADRIVRVLSKAGIGSQAIHGNKSQNARQSALENFKTGKIRVMIATDIAARGIDINELPLVINYDLPDVPETYVHRIGRTGRAGNLGTALTFCSQEERKLVNDIQKLTGKKLSKVEFAI
;
A
#
# COMPACT_ATOMS: atom_id res chain seq x y z
N MET A 1 -14.99 -22.92 -1.51
CA MET A 1 -15.76 -21.78 -0.97
C MET A 1 -15.68 -20.67 -2.01
N THR A 2 -16.80 -20.18 -2.45
CA THR A 2 -16.95 -19.10 -3.42
C THR A 2 -17.40 -17.81 -2.73
N PHE A 3 -17.44 -16.68 -3.43
CA PHE A 3 -18.00 -15.44 -2.87
C PHE A 3 -19.49 -15.54 -2.54
N LYS A 4 -20.24 -16.42 -3.21
CA LYS A 4 -21.66 -16.68 -2.91
C LYS A 4 -21.87 -17.24 -1.51
N ASP A 5 -20.89 -17.98 -0.99
CA ASP A 5 -20.92 -18.57 0.36
C ASP A 5 -20.69 -17.54 1.49
N LEU A 6 -20.35 -16.28 1.14
CA LEU A 6 -20.02 -15.21 2.11
C LEU A 6 -21.17 -14.27 2.44
N ASN A 7 -22.41 -14.59 2.06
CA ASN A 7 -23.61 -13.76 2.26
C ASN A 7 -23.51 -12.36 1.60
N ILE A 8 -22.86 -12.30 0.44
CA ILE A 8 -22.75 -11.07 -0.36
C ILE A 8 -23.97 -10.93 -1.25
N THR A 9 -24.52 -9.70 -1.35
CA THR A 9 -25.71 -9.42 -2.19
C THR A 9 -25.40 -9.46 -3.67
N GLU A 10 -26.43 -9.80 -4.48
CA GLU A 10 -26.32 -10.04 -5.91
C GLU A 10 -25.65 -8.89 -6.70
N PRO A 11 -25.93 -7.59 -6.47
CA PRO A 11 -25.25 -6.53 -7.20
C PRO A 11 -23.73 -6.52 -7.02
N ILE A 12 -23.27 -6.85 -5.81
CA ILE A 12 -21.84 -6.90 -5.50
C ILE A 12 -21.21 -8.19 -6.06
N LEU A 13 -21.91 -9.32 -5.96
CA LEU A 13 -21.47 -10.59 -6.57
C LEU A 13 -21.26 -10.45 -8.08
N LYS A 14 -22.18 -9.80 -8.77
CA LYS A 14 -22.06 -9.52 -10.21
C LYS A 14 -20.80 -8.69 -10.52
N ALA A 15 -20.53 -7.68 -9.72
CA ALA A 15 -19.34 -6.84 -9.88
C ALA A 15 -18.03 -7.65 -9.66
N ILE A 16 -18.02 -8.56 -8.70
CA ILE A 16 -16.88 -9.44 -8.39
C ILE A 16 -16.65 -10.43 -9.55
N GLU A 17 -17.71 -11.03 -10.09
CA GLU A 17 -17.64 -11.96 -11.23
C GLU A 17 -17.09 -11.28 -12.49
N GLU A 18 -17.53 -10.06 -12.80
CA GLU A 18 -17.00 -9.28 -13.94
C GLU A 18 -15.50 -8.95 -13.82
N LYS A 19 -14.97 -8.85 -12.60
CA LYS A 19 -13.54 -8.70 -12.36
C LYS A 19 -12.76 -10.02 -12.45
N GLY A 20 -13.43 -11.14 -12.69
CA GLY A 20 -12.80 -12.46 -12.81
C GLY A 20 -12.34 -13.06 -11.48
N TYR A 21 -12.85 -12.56 -10.35
CA TYR A 21 -12.52 -13.13 -9.03
C TYR A 21 -13.39 -14.37 -8.76
N ALA A 22 -12.83 -15.55 -8.97
CA ALA A 22 -13.54 -16.81 -8.78
C ALA A 22 -13.67 -17.22 -7.30
N ASN A 23 -12.60 -17.08 -6.53
CA ASN A 23 -12.52 -17.57 -5.17
C ASN A 23 -12.05 -16.47 -4.19
N PRO A 24 -12.65 -16.36 -3.00
CA PRO A 24 -12.19 -15.44 -1.99
C PRO A 24 -10.86 -15.88 -1.37
N THR A 25 -10.02 -14.92 -1.05
CA THR A 25 -8.76 -15.16 -0.35
C THR A 25 -8.99 -15.50 1.13
N PRO A 26 -8.02 -16.11 1.85
CA PRO A 26 -8.18 -16.48 3.25
C PRO A 26 -8.57 -15.32 4.18
N ILE A 27 -8.10 -14.09 3.92
CA ILE A 27 -8.50 -12.90 4.70
C ILE A 27 -9.95 -12.53 4.41
N GLN A 28 -10.40 -12.63 3.16
CA GLN A 28 -11.77 -12.33 2.75
C GLN A 28 -12.76 -13.32 3.34
N VAL A 29 -12.45 -14.63 3.28
CA VAL A 29 -13.27 -15.70 3.88
C VAL A 29 -13.55 -15.47 5.36
N LYS A 30 -12.55 -14.98 6.10
CA LYS A 30 -12.69 -14.75 7.54
C LYS A 30 -13.27 -13.39 7.88
N ALA A 31 -12.89 -12.35 7.14
CA ALA A 31 -13.24 -10.97 7.49
C ALA A 31 -14.62 -10.54 6.97
N ILE A 32 -15.00 -10.92 5.74
CA ILE A 32 -16.27 -10.46 5.15
C ILE A 32 -17.47 -10.89 6.01
N PRO A 33 -17.65 -12.16 6.37
CA PRO A 33 -18.80 -12.57 7.20
C PRO A 33 -18.81 -11.88 8.58
N ALA A 34 -17.65 -11.73 9.21
CA ALA A 34 -17.56 -11.08 10.51
C ALA A 34 -17.87 -9.58 10.41
N ALA A 35 -17.41 -8.88 9.36
CA ALA A 35 -17.72 -7.49 9.12
C ALA A 35 -19.22 -7.28 8.84
N LEU A 36 -19.85 -8.17 8.08
CA LEU A 36 -21.29 -8.13 7.79
C LEU A 36 -22.16 -8.27 9.05
N THR A 37 -21.66 -8.89 10.13
CA THR A 37 -22.36 -8.92 11.42
C THR A 37 -22.15 -7.67 12.28
N GLY A 38 -21.46 -6.65 11.78
CA GLY A 38 -21.20 -5.39 12.50
C GLY A 38 -20.05 -5.45 13.52
N LYS A 39 -19.31 -6.56 13.61
CA LYS A 39 -18.18 -6.73 14.53
C LYS A 39 -16.97 -5.92 14.09
N ASP A 40 -16.22 -5.41 15.06
CA ASP A 40 -14.91 -4.83 14.80
C ASP A 40 -13.94 -5.92 14.35
N ILE A 41 -12.99 -5.54 13.47
CA ILE A 41 -11.99 -6.48 12.94
C ILE A 41 -10.58 -5.95 13.18
N LEU A 42 -9.72 -6.85 13.63
CA LEU A 42 -8.27 -6.68 13.63
C LEU A 42 -7.67 -7.68 12.63
N GLY A 43 -7.43 -7.22 11.40
CA GLY A 43 -6.90 -8.02 10.31
C GLY A 43 -5.40 -7.82 10.13
N CYS A 44 -4.60 -8.86 10.35
CA CYS A 44 -3.17 -8.87 10.06
C CYS A 44 -2.89 -9.79 8.87
N ALA A 45 -2.52 -9.22 7.73
CA ALA A 45 -2.21 -9.95 6.51
C ALA A 45 -1.29 -9.12 5.60
N GLN A 46 -0.44 -9.78 4.83
CA GLN A 46 0.48 -9.11 3.90
C GLN A 46 -0.23 -8.30 2.82
N THR A 47 0.50 -7.40 2.16
CA THR A 47 0.00 -6.66 1.00
C THR A 47 -0.27 -7.64 -0.15
N GLY A 48 -1.34 -7.40 -0.93
CA GLY A 48 -1.73 -8.29 -2.03
C GLY A 48 -2.61 -9.48 -1.62
N THR A 49 -2.97 -9.64 -0.34
CA THR A 49 -3.85 -10.71 0.13
C THR A 49 -5.34 -10.42 -0.03
N GLY A 50 -5.73 -9.28 -0.59
CA GLY A 50 -7.14 -8.92 -0.79
C GLY A 50 -7.80 -8.21 0.39
N LYS A 51 -7.02 -7.57 1.27
CA LYS A 51 -7.54 -6.80 2.42
C LYS A 51 -8.55 -5.72 2.02
N THR A 52 -8.36 -5.06 0.87
CA THR A 52 -9.26 -4.00 0.38
C THR A 52 -10.68 -4.52 0.19
N ALA A 53 -10.85 -5.63 -0.50
CA ALA A 53 -12.16 -6.27 -0.66
C ALA A 53 -12.76 -6.71 0.68
N ALA A 54 -11.92 -7.17 1.62
CA ALA A 54 -12.35 -7.64 2.92
C ALA A 54 -13.07 -6.58 3.77
N PHE A 55 -12.77 -5.29 3.58
CA PHE A 55 -13.50 -4.20 4.22
C PHE A 55 -14.47 -3.47 3.28
N ALA A 56 -14.13 -3.29 2.00
CA ALA A 56 -14.94 -2.50 1.07
C ALA A 56 -16.29 -3.19 0.78
N ILE A 57 -16.29 -4.49 0.52
CA ILE A 57 -17.50 -5.27 0.22
C ILE A 57 -18.53 -5.17 1.35
N PRO A 58 -18.22 -5.48 2.63
CA PRO A 58 -19.19 -5.34 3.71
C PRO A 58 -19.72 -3.92 3.89
N ILE A 59 -18.86 -2.90 3.75
CA ILE A 59 -19.26 -1.50 3.87
C ILE A 59 -20.23 -1.13 2.76
N ILE A 60 -19.93 -1.45 1.50
CA ILE A 60 -20.82 -1.19 0.37
C ILE A 60 -22.17 -1.85 0.58
N GLN A 61 -22.20 -3.11 1.02
CA GLN A 61 -23.44 -3.86 1.27
C GLN A 61 -24.27 -3.23 2.40
N HIS A 62 -23.66 -2.82 3.51
CA HIS A 62 -24.37 -2.15 4.60
C HIS A 62 -24.94 -0.81 4.15
N LEU A 63 -24.19 -0.04 3.37
CA LEU A 63 -24.64 1.26 2.90
C LEU A 63 -25.76 1.11 1.87
N GLN A 64 -25.69 0.13 0.98
CA GLN A 64 -26.74 -0.15 0.00
C GLN A 64 -28.08 -0.50 0.68
N ALA A 65 -28.04 -1.13 1.85
CA ALA A 65 -29.26 -1.47 2.61
C ALA A 65 -29.94 -0.26 3.30
N LEU A 66 -29.30 0.93 3.29
CA LEU A 66 -29.87 2.13 3.90
C LEU A 66 -31.05 2.66 3.06
N LYS A 67 -32.17 2.95 3.74
CA LYS A 67 -33.38 3.50 3.09
C LYS A 67 -33.28 4.99 2.77
N ASN A 68 -32.51 5.74 3.59
CA ASN A 68 -32.40 7.19 3.48
C ASN A 68 -31.01 7.58 2.99
N TRP A 69 -30.94 8.14 1.80
CA TRP A 69 -29.72 8.66 1.20
C TRP A 69 -29.66 10.17 1.41
N ASP A 70 -28.82 10.59 2.33
CA ASP A 70 -28.46 12.00 2.52
C ASP A 70 -27.06 12.26 1.91
N LYS A 71 -26.52 13.45 2.13
CA LYS A 71 -25.18 13.83 1.64
C LYS A 71 -24.08 13.61 2.67
N SER A 72 -24.37 12.94 3.79
CA SER A 72 -23.40 12.75 4.86
C SER A 72 -22.46 11.58 4.61
N ILE A 73 -21.24 11.71 5.12
CA ILE A 73 -20.24 10.63 5.09
C ILE A 73 -20.63 9.56 6.11
N LYS A 74 -20.80 8.32 5.65
CA LYS A 74 -21.19 7.17 6.49
C LYS A 74 -20.05 6.19 6.72
N ALA A 75 -19.06 6.20 5.81
CA ALA A 75 -17.84 5.42 5.98
C ALA A 75 -16.61 6.28 5.72
N LEU A 76 -15.63 6.18 6.61
CA LEU A 76 -14.31 6.81 6.47
C LEU A 76 -13.23 5.74 6.38
N ILE A 77 -12.45 5.77 5.31
CA ILE A 77 -11.28 4.90 5.12
C ILE A 77 -10.03 5.77 5.16
N LEU A 78 -9.23 5.59 6.21
CA LEU A 78 -7.99 6.33 6.40
C LEU A 78 -6.80 5.50 5.93
N THR A 79 -5.95 6.08 5.09
CA THR A 79 -4.82 5.41 4.43
C THR A 79 -3.58 6.31 4.40
N PRO A 80 -2.35 5.76 4.46
CA PRO A 80 -1.12 6.55 4.61
C PRO A 80 -0.73 7.38 3.39
N THR A 81 -1.05 6.92 2.17
CA THR A 81 -0.52 7.53 0.95
C THR A 81 -1.62 7.82 -0.07
N ARG A 82 -1.34 8.77 -0.95
CA ARG A 82 -2.24 9.18 -2.04
C ARG A 82 -2.50 8.06 -3.03
N GLU A 83 -1.45 7.35 -3.38
CA GLU A 83 -1.51 6.22 -4.32
C GLU A 83 -2.41 5.12 -3.78
N LEU A 84 -2.26 4.80 -2.49
CA LEU A 84 -3.11 3.79 -1.85
C LEU A 84 -4.56 4.27 -1.72
N ALA A 85 -4.79 5.57 -1.48
CA ALA A 85 -6.14 6.14 -1.47
C ALA A 85 -6.83 6.00 -2.84
N LEU A 86 -6.11 6.27 -3.92
CA LEU A 86 -6.62 6.09 -5.28
C LEU A 86 -6.91 4.62 -5.60
N GLN A 87 -6.02 3.70 -5.26
CA GLN A 87 -6.23 2.26 -5.45
C GLN A 87 -7.45 1.73 -4.69
N ILE A 88 -7.65 2.20 -3.44
CA ILE A 88 -8.84 1.84 -2.67
C ILE A 88 -10.10 2.40 -3.33
N SER A 89 -10.05 3.63 -3.85
CA SER A 89 -11.16 4.27 -4.57
C SER A 89 -11.52 3.48 -5.84
N GLU A 90 -10.52 3.08 -6.63
CA GLU A 90 -10.71 2.22 -7.81
C GLU A 90 -11.35 0.88 -7.46
N CYS A 91 -10.89 0.23 -6.37
CA CYS A 91 -11.52 -1.00 -5.89
C CYS A 91 -12.98 -0.80 -5.46
N ILE A 92 -13.30 0.35 -4.85
CA ILE A 92 -14.68 0.67 -4.46
C ILE A 92 -15.54 0.92 -5.70
N ASP A 93 -15.03 1.63 -6.73
CA ASP A 93 -15.71 1.79 -8.02
C ASP A 93 -16.10 0.43 -8.60
N ASP A 94 -15.16 -0.50 -8.60
CA ASP A 94 -15.37 -1.84 -9.12
C ASP A 94 -16.48 -2.57 -8.36
N TYR A 95 -16.39 -2.64 -7.02
CA TYR A 95 -17.37 -3.40 -6.20
C TYR A 95 -18.73 -2.70 -6.08
N ALA A 96 -18.77 -1.37 -6.16
CA ALA A 96 -20.01 -0.58 -6.05
C ALA A 96 -20.75 -0.39 -7.38
N LYS A 97 -20.21 -0.89 -8.49
CA LYS A 97 -20.67 -0.66 -9.87
C LYS A 97 -22.18 -0.82 -10.08
N TYR A 98 -22.81 -1.77 -9.41
CA TYR A 98 -24.25 -2.06 -9.50
C TYR A 98 -25.01 -1.59 -8.25
N THR A 99 -24.49 -0.63 -7.52
CA THR A 99 -25.09 -0.04 -6.33
C THR A 99 -25.29 1.46 -6.51
N GLN A 100 -25.97 2.10 -5.56
CA GLN A 100 -26.13 3.56 -5.53
C GLN A 100 -25.11 4.24 -4.59
N VAL A 101 -24.16 3.49 -4.05
CA VAL A 101 -23.16 3.99 -3.10
C VAL A 101 -22.21 4.95 -3.78
N ARG A 102 -22.14 6.20 -3.28
CA ARG A 102 -21.25 7.24 -3.77
C ARG A 102 -19.97 7.21 -2.94
N HIS A 103 -18.85 7.28 -3.58
CA HIS A 103 -17.59 7.40 -2.88
C HIS A 103 -16.76 8.55 -3.44
N GLY A 104 -15.73 8.92 -2.68
CA GLY A 104 -14.80 9.94 -3.09
C GLY A 104 -13.47 9.82 -2.38
N VAL A 105 -12.44 10.43 -2.97
CA VAL A 105 -11.07 10.37 -2.45
C VAL A 105 -10.51 11.76 -2.23
N ILE A 106 -9.85 11.96 -1.07
CA ILE A 106 -9.16 13.21 -0.75
C ILE A 106 -7.73 12.95 -0.28
N PHE A 107 -6.80 13.75 -0.79
CA PHE A 107 -5.40 13.71 -0.41
C PHE A 107 -4.71 15.05 -0.68
N GLY A 108 -3.61 15.30 0.02
CA GLY A 108 -2.85 16.54 -0.10
C GLY A 108 -1.99 16.63 -1.37
N GLY A 109 -1.41 17.83 -1.63
CA GLY A 109 -0.48 18.09 -2.74
C GLY A 109 -1.10 18.22 -4.11
N VAL A 110 -2.43 18.39 -4.17
CA VAL A 110 -3.21 18.77 -5.34
C VAL A 110 -4.18 19.88 -4.94
N ASN A 111 -4.71 20.61 -5.92
CA ASN A 111 -5.71 21.63 -5.67
C ASN A 111 -6.95 21.00 -5.03
N GLN A 112 -7.45 21.61 -3.93
CA GLN A 112 -8.58 21.08 -3.18
C GLN A 112 -9.93 21.32 -3.84
N ARG A 113 -10.03 22.25 -4.80
CA ARG A 113 -11.33 22.68 -5.38
C ARG A 113 -12.16 21.52 -5.94
N ALA A 114 -11.50 20.59 -6.65
CA ALA A 114 -12.18 19.40 -7.19
C ALA A 114 -12.70 18.49 -6.06
N GLN A 115 -11.91 18.33 -4.98
CA GLN A 115 -12.28 17.52 -3.83
C GLN A 115 -13.44 18.16 -3.05
N VAL A 116 -13.43 19.48 -2.84
CA VAL A 116 -14.53 20.23 -2.22
C VAL A 116 -15.80 20.12 -3.05
N ASN A 117 -15.73 20.29 -4.36
CA ASN A 117 -16.87 20.12 -5.25
C ASN A 117 -17.48 18.72 -5.19
N MET A 118 -16.65 17.69 -5.09
CA MET A 118 -17.08 16.30 -4.89
C MET A 118 -17.82 16.13 -3.56
N LEU A 119 -17.28 16.67 -2.46
CA LEU A 119 -17.91 16.62 -1.13
C LEU A 119 -19.28 17.30 -1.12
N HIS A 120 -19.44 18.46 -1.78
CA HIS A 120 -20.72 19.16 -1.89
C HIS A 120 -21.78 18.35 -2.64
N LYS A 121 -21.40 17.50 -3.59
CA LYS A 121 -22.35 16.59 -4.28
C LYS A 121 -22.87 15.49 -3.35
N GLY A 122 -22.12 15.19 -2.29
CA GLY A 122 -22.39 14.14 -1.32
C GLY A 122 -21.60 12.85 -1.61
N VAL A 123 -21.05 12.30 -0.54
CA VAL A 123 -20.19 11.11 -0.55
C VAL A 123 -20.58 10.22 0.62
N ASP A 124 -20.86 8.96 0.36
CA ASP A 124 -21.19 7.97 1.39
C ASP A 124 -19.94 7.30 1.96
N ILE A 125 -18.94 6.99 1.10
CA ILE A 125 -17.63 6.45 1.48
C ILE A 125 -16.56 7.48 1.15
N LEU A 126 -15.85 7.99 2.15
CA LEU A 126 -14.72 8.88 1.97
C LEU A 126 -13.41 8.14 2.20
N VAL A 127 -12.56 8.07 1.18
CA VAL A 127 -11.18 7.59 1.30
C VAL A 127 -10.26 8.79 1.49
N ALA A 128 -9.42 8.79 2.51
CA ALA A 128 -8.65 9.98 2.87
C ALA A 128 -7.24 9.68 3.35
N THR A 129 -6.31 10.62 3.07
CA THR A 129 -5.05 10.73 3.80
C THR A 129 -5.21 11.70 4.99
N PRO A 130 -4.54 11.45 6.15
CA PRO A 130 -4.81 12.17 7.39
C PRO A 130 -4.72 13.69 7.29
N GLY A 131 -3.63 14.21 6.70
CA GLY A 131 -3.39 15.65 6.66
C GLY A 131 -4.46 16.44 5.87
N ARG A 132 -4.88 15.96 4.69
CA ARG A 132 -5.93 16.60 3.89
C ARG A 132 -7.31 16.47 4.54
N LEU A 133 -7.58 15.36 5.20
CA LEU A 133 -8.82 15.17 5.94
C LEU A 133 -8.95 16.22 7.04
N LEU A 134 -7.95 16.38 7.90
CA LEU A 134 -7.94 17.38 8.96
C LEU A 134 -8.00 18.82 8.42
N ASP A 135 -7.31 19.10 7.33
CA ASP A 135 -7.33 20.39 6.66
C ASP A 135 -8.77 20.77 6.21
N LEU A 136 -9.45 19.88 5.47
CA LEU A 136 -10.83 20.13 5.02
C LEU A 136 -11.85 20.10 6.15
N MET A 137 -11.62 19.36 7.23
CA MET A 137 -12.44 19.42 8.45
C MET A 137 -12.29 20.78 9.15
N ASN A 138 -11.08 21.30 9.27
CA ASN A 138 -10.82 22.60 9.87
C ASN A 138 -11.44 23.76 9.05
N GLN A 139 -11.56 23.58 7.74
CA GLN A 139 -12.24 24.52 6.84
C GLN A 139 -13.77 24.35 6.84
N GLY A 140 -14.33 23.36 7.55
CA GLY A 140 -15.79 23.13 7.64
C GLY A 140 -16.40 22.37 6.44
N TYR A 141 -15.59 21.84 5.54
CA TYR A 141 -16.10 21.07 4.39
C TYR A 141 -16.44 19.61 4.72
N ILE A 142 -15.95 19.09 5.85
CA ILE A 142 -16.16 17.69 6.24
C ILE A 142 -16.65 17.62 7.68
N HIS A 143 -17.77 16.91 7.85
CA HIS A 143 -18.35 16.52 9.13
C HIS A 143 -18.39 15.00 9.22
N LEU A 144 -18.01 14.43 10.35
CA LEU A 144 -17.89 12.98 10.55
C LEU A 144 -18.96 12.42 11.50
N ASP A 145 -19.93 13.21 11.90
CA ASP A 145 -20.95 12.87 12.93
C ASP A 145 -21.80 11.66 12.53
N ASN A 146 -21.95 11.38 11.24
CA ASN A 146 -22.75 10.28 10.72
C ASN A 146 -21.93 9.04 10.29
N VAL A 147 -20.62 9.01 10.61
CA VAL A 147 -19.76 7.87 10.26
C VAL A 147 -20.17 6.65 11.07
N ARG A 148 -20.56 5.58 10.37
CA ARG A 148 -20.93 4.27 10.94
C ARG A 148 -19.82 3.23 10.77
N HIS A 149 -18.95 3.42 9.78
CA HIS A 149 -17.82 2.52 9.48
C HIS A 149 -16.54 3.32 9.43
N PHE A 150 -15.55 2.93 10.23
CA PHE A 150 -14.23 3.51 10.22
C PHE A 150 -13.21 2.45 9.87
N VAL A 151 -12.44 2.67 8.81
CA VAL A 151 -11.35 1.79 8.41
C VAL A 151 -10.01 2.49 8.64
N LEU A 152 -9.12 1.84 9.37
CA LEU A 152 -7.72 2.25 9.47
C LEU A 152 -6.87 1.23 8.71
N TYR A 153 -6.37 1.64 7.55
CA TYR A 153 -5.68 0.77 6.61
C TYR A 153 -4.19 1.08 6.54
N GLU A 154 -3.34 0.07 6.78
CA GLU A 154 -1.88 0.17 6.82
C GLU A 154 -1.37 1.20 7.86
N ALA A 155 -1.93 1.14 9.07
CA ALA A 155 -1.66 2.10 10.15
C ALA A 155 -0.18 2.19 10.55
N TYR A 156 0.58 1.08 10.50
CA TYR A 156 2.01 1.10 10.78
C TYR A 156 2.77 2.06 9.85
N ARG A 157 2.35 2.15 8.57
CA ARG A 157 2.94 3.10 7.62
C ARG A 157 2.58 4.55 7.95
N MET A 158 1.41 4.78 8.55
CA MET A 158 1.05 6.12 9.03
C MET A 158 1.95 6.55 10.19
N LEU A 159 2.37 5.61 11.06
CA LEU A 159 3.36 5.88 12.10
C LEU A 159 4.72 6.25 11.48
N ASP A 160 5.22 5.46 10.54
CA ASP A 160 6.50 5.70 9.86
C ASP A 160 6.57 7.07 9.15
N ILE A 161 5.42 7.55 8.64
CA ILE A 161 5.30 8.85 7.96
C ILE A 161 5.12 10.00 8.97
N GLY A 162 4.79 9.70 10.24
CA GLY A 162 4.58 10.67 11.29
C GLY A 162 3.12 11.11 11.47
N PHE A 163 2.15 10.44 10.86
CA PHE A 163 0.72 10.78 10.96
C PHE A 163 0.03 10.34 12.26
N ILE A 164 0.76 9.79 13.22
CA ILE A 164 0.17 9.35 14.50
C ILE A 164 -0.54 10.49 15.25
N HIS A 165 0.02 11.68 15.20
CA HIS A 165 -0.58 12.86 15.84
C HIS A 165 -1.87 13.27 15.14
N ASP A 166 -1.92 13.18 13.80
CA ASP A 166 -3.11 13.48 13.01
C ASP A 166 -4.23 12.47 13.29
N ILE A 167 -3.88 11.19 13.39
CA ILE A 167 -4.83 10.13 13.77
C ILE A 167 -5.39 10.42 15.17
N LYS A 168 -4.55 10.71 16.17
CA LYS A 168 -5.00 11.03 17.53
C LYS A 168 -5.91 12.25 17.59
N ARG A 169 -5.72 13.26 16.72
CA ARG A 169 -6.60 14.44 16.61
C ARG A 169 -7.92 14.13 15.92
N LEU A 170 -7.93 13.16 15.01
CA LEU A 170 -9.12 12.74 14.27
C LEU A 170 -10.06 11.86 15.11
N LEU A 171 -9.52 10.93 15.88
CA LEU A 171 -10.31 9.91 16.59
C LEU A 171 -11.42 10.48 17.48
N PRO A 172 -11.19 11.56 18.28
CA PRO A 172 -12.25 12.16 19.10
C PRO A 172 -13.39 12.79 18.29
N LYS A 173 -13.19 13.04 16.99
CA LYS A 173 -14.20 13.64 16.09
C LYS A 173 -15.09 12.59 15.42
N LEU A 174 -14.80 11.32 15.62
CA LEU A 174 -15.65 10.22 15.15
C LEU A 174 -16.70 9.85 16.19
N PRO A 175 -17.88 9.37 15.77
CA PRO A 175 -18.91 8.87 16.68
C PRO A 175 -18.35 7.75 17.58
N LYS A 176 -18.89 7.68 18.82
CA LYS A 176 -18.56 6.60 19.76
C LYS A 176 -19.06 5.24 19.26
N GLU A 177 -20.28 5.24 18.70
CA GLU A 177 -20.90 4.05 18.11
C GLU A 177 -20.61 3.98 16.63
N LYS A 178 -19.72 3.09 16.26
CA LYS A 178 -19.31 2.78 14.90
C LYS A 178 -18.63 1.41 14.84
N GLN A 179 -18.68 0.78 13.72
CA GLN A 179 -17.84 -0.39 13.42
C GLN A 179 -16.43 0.08 13.03
N THR A 180 -15.40 -0.51 13.64
CA THR A 180 -14.00 -0.19 13.32
C THR A 180 -13.32 -1.40 12.69
N LEU A 181 -12.77 -1.23 11.49
CA LEU A 181 -12.06 -2.24 10.75
C LEU A 181 -10.59 -1.83 10.62
N PHE A 182 -9.73 -2.54 11.29
CA PHE A 182 -8.29 -2.27 11.30
C PHE A 182 -7.56 -3.32 10.48
N PHE A 183 -6.83 -2.88 9.45
CA PHE A 183 -6.05 -3.78 8.61
C PHE A 183 -4.60 -3.31 8.47
N SER A 184 -3.66 -4.19 8.76
CA SER A 184 -2.23 -3.90 8.67
C SER A 184 -1.44 -5.13 8.24
N ALA A 185 -0.24 -4.93 7.68
CA ALA A 185 0.67 -6.02 7.36
C ALA A 185 1.52 -6.43 8.59
N THR A 186 1.80 -5.50 9.49
CA THR A 186 2.61 -5.70 10.70
C THR A 186 1.93 -5.08 11.91
N MET A 187 2.25 -5.58 13.11
CA MET A 187 1.63 -5.19 14.37
C MET A 187 2.70 -4.88 15.44
N PRO A 188 3.49 -3.81 15.29
CA PRO A 188 4.42 -3.37 16.35
C PRO A 188 3.65 -2.90 17.60
N ASP A 189 4.32 -2.85 18.76
CA ASP A 189 3.69 -2.54 20.05
C ASP A 189 2.92 -1.21 20.05
N THR A 190 3.41 -0.22 19.32
CA THR A 190 2.73 1.08 19.16
C THR A 190 1.39 0.96 18.43
N ILE A 191 1.29 0.04 17.46
CA ILE A 191 0.04 -0.28 16.76
C ILE A 191 -0.88 -1.10 17.64
N ILE A 192 -0.35 -2.04 18.42
CA ILE A 192 -1.13 -2.83 19.39
C ILE A 192 -1.79 -1.89 20.40
N ALA A 193 -1.04 -0.92 20.95
CA ALA A 193 -1.59 0.09 21.87
C ALA A 193 -2.71 0.92 21.22
N LEU A 194 -2.53 1.32 19.96
CA LEU A 194 -3.55 2.05 19.20
C LEU A 194 -4.81 1.20 19.00
N THR A 195 -4.67 -0.06 18.58
CA THR A 195 -5.82 -0.97 18.34
C THR A 195 -6.60 -1.24 19.61
N ASN A 196 -5.95 -1.41 20.75
CA ASN A 196 -6.61 -1.61 22.04
C ASN A 196 -7.47 -0.41 22.48
N SER A 197 -7.12 0.80 22.03
CA SER A 197 -7.91 2.02 22.32
C SER A 197 -9.07 2.23 21.34
N LEU A 198 -9.06 1.58 20.18
CA LEU A 198 -9.99 1.84 19.07
C LEU A 198 -11.05 0.76 18.90
N LEU A 199 -10.67 -0.50 19.12
CA LEU A 199 -11.47 -1.66 18.78
C LEU A 199 -12.26 -2.16 19.99
N LYS A 200 -13.53 -2.49 19.75
CA LYS A 200 -14.44 -3.07 20.75
C LYS A 200 -14.59 -4.58 20.51
N GLN A 201 -13.94 -5.42 21.33
CA GLN A 201 -13.99 -6.89 21.22
C GLN A 201 -13.81 -7.39 19.77
N PRO A 202 -12.71 -7.03 19.07
CA PRO A 202 -12.58 -7.33 17.67
C PRO A 202 -12.41 -8.81 17.37
N VAL A 203 -12.90 -9.22 16.21
CA VAL A 203 -12.50 -10.50 15.60
C VAL A 203 -11.06 -10.37 15.11
N LYS A 204 -10.15 -11.10 15.74
CA LYS A 204 -8.73 -11.10 15.36
C LYS A 204 -8.50 -12.11 14.24
N ILE A 205 -8.00 -11.65 13.11
CA ILE A 205 -7.74 -12.45 11.94
C ILE A 205 -6.28 -12.28 11.55
N THR A 206 -5.50 -13.31 11.73
CA THR A 206 -4.10 -13.34 11.28
C THR A 206 -3.98 -14.34 10.14
N ILE A 207 -3.45 -13.87 9.01
CA ILE A 207 -3.11 -14.70 7.87
C ILE A 207 -1.59 -14.78 7.80
N THR A 208 -1.06 -15.89 8.30
CA THR A 208 0.36 -16.20 8.17
C THR A 208 0.60 -16.71 6.75
N PRO A 209 1.57 -16.19 6.02
CA PRO A 209 1.96 -16.73 4.72
C PRO A 209 2.36 -18.21 4.84
N LYS A 210 2.01 -19.04 3.85
CA LYS A 210 2.45 -20.45 3.79
C LYS A 210 3.97 -20.61 3.72
N SER A 211 4.65 -19.60 3.17
CA SER A 211 6.12 -19.42 3.24
C SER A 211 6.39 -17.95 3.52
N SER A 212 7.45 -17.63 4.27
CA SER A 212 7.83 -16.21 4.38
C SER A 212 8.19 -15.71 2.98
N THR A 213 7.80 -14.48 2.64
CA THR A 213 8.20 -13.85 1.36
C THR A 213 9.72 -13.87 1.18
N VAL A 214 10.44 -13.91 2.28
CA VAL A 214 11.90 -14.05 2.32
C VAL A 214 12.38 -15.41 1.78
N ASP A 215 11.55 -16.47 1.88
CA ASP A 215 11.93 -17.85 1.47
C ASP A 215 11.80 -18.09 -0.03
N THR A 216 10.91 -17.37 -0.70
CA THR A 216 10.67 -17.47 -2.15
C THR A 216 11.55 -16.53 -2.96
N ILE A 217 12.40 -15.71 -2.30
CA ILE A 217 13.23 -14.70 -2.95
C ILE A 217 14.69 -15.12 -2.88
N GLU A 218 15.32 -15.24 -4.04
CA GLU A 218 16.77 -15.34 -4.16
C GLU A 218 17.41 -13.99 -3.82
N GLN A 219 18.24 -13.96 -2.76
CA GLN A 219 18.80 -12.73 -2.24
C GLN A 219 20.31 -12.72 -2.41
N THR A 220 20.79 -11.81 -3.23
CA THR A 220 22.20 -11.64 -3.54
C THR A 220 22.72 -10.28 -3.11
N ILE A 221 23.92 -10.24 -2.54
CA ILE A 221 24.60 -9.01 -2.15
C ILE A 221 25.91 -8.82 -2.92
N TYR A 222 26.07 -7.61 -3.47
CA TYR A 222 27.30 -7.16 -4.11
C TYR A 222 27.99 -6.16 -3.20
N PHE A 223 29.23 -6.47 -2.79
CA PHE A 223 30.09 -5.49 -2.13
C PHE A 223 30.78 -4.64 -3.18
N VAL A 224 30.47 -3.35 -3.20
CA VAL A 224 30.88 -2.44 -4.25
C VAL A 224 31.13 -1.04 -3.69
N GLU A 225 32.15 -0.35 -4.17
CA GLU A 225 32.38 1.04 -3.78
C GLU A 225 31.24 1.93 -4.23
N LYS A 226 30.93 2.95 -3.44
CA LYS A 226 29.82 3.88 -3.69
C LYS A 226 29.85 4.49 -5.10
N LYS A 227 31.07 4.82 -5.60
CA LYS A 227 31.26 5.39 -6.95
C LYS A 227 30.98 4.39 -8.08
N GLU A 228 31.10 3.09 -7.81
CA GLU A 228 30.95 2.01 -8.80
C GLU A 228 29.50 1.46 -8.84
N LYS A 229 28.65 1.77 -7.86
CA LYS A 229 27.24 1.31 -7.82
C LYS A 229 26.48 1.58 -9.12
N SER A 230 26.74 2.72 -9.76
CA SER A 230 26.07 3.08 -11.03
C SER A 230 26.53 2.22 -12.21
N LYS A 231 27.82 1.85 -12.28
CA LYS A 231 28.33 0.96 -13.31
C LYS A 231 27.77 -0.45 -13.13
N LEU A 232 27.74 -0.94 -11.88
CA LEU A 232 27.14 -2.23 -11.56
C LEU A 232 25.65 -2.26 -11.95
N LEU A 233 24.88 -1.21 -11.62
CA LEU A 233 23.47 -1.11 -12.00
C LEU A 233 23.29 -1.21 -13.51
N ILE A 234 24.04 -0.44 -14.29
CA ILE A 234 24.01 -0.47 -15.77
C ILE A 234 24.30 -1.86 -16.30
N SER A 235 25.38 -2.52 -15.79
CA SER A 235 25.77 -3.88 -16.19
C SER A 235 24.65 -4.89 -15.93
N ILE A 236 24.01 -4.82 -14.75
CA ILE A 236 22.89 -5.71 -14.40
C ILE A 236 21.70 -5.45 -15.32
N LEU A 237 21.33 -4.19 -15.55
CA LEU A 237 20.19 -3.83 -16.38
C LEU A 237 20.37 -4.24 -17.85
N HIS A 238 21.58 -4.27 -18.39
CA HIS A 238 21.86 -4.84 -19.71
C HIS A 238 21.69 -6.37 -19.73
N LYS A 239 22.15 -7.06 -18.66
CA LYS A 239 21.99 -8.53 -18.54
C LYS A 239 20.55 -8.98 -18.32
N THR A 240 19.69 -8.09 -17.81
CA THR A 240 18.27 -8.34 -17.52
C THR A 240 17.33 -7.61 -18.49
N GLU A 241 17.75 -7.54 -19.77
CA GLU A 241 16.96 -6.90 -20.82
C GLU A 241 15.57 -7.54 -20.92
N GLY A 242 14.54 -6.72 -21.10
CA GLY A 242 13.13 -7.16 -21.13
C GLY A 242 12.45 -7.33 -19.77
N GLN A 243 13.17 -7.32 -18.66
CA GLN A 243 12.56 -7.45 -17.33
C GLN A 243 12.18 -6.10 -16.74
N SER A 244 11.04 -6.06 -16.05
CA SER A 244 10.65 -4.92 -15.20
C SER A 244 11.46 -4.92 -13.91
N VAL A 245 12.10 -3.81 -13.59
CA VAL A 245 13.01 -3.67 -12.45
C VAL A 245 12.63 -2.49 -11.57
N LEU A 246 12.46 -2.74 -10.28
CA LEU A 246 12.28 -1.70 -9.27
C LEU A 246 13.60 -1.50 -8.51
N VAL A 247 14.12 -0.28 -8.57
CA VAL A 247 15.38 0.11 -7.93
C VAL A 247 15.09 1.02 -6.74
N PHE A 248 15.52 0.62 -5.56
CA PHE A 248 15.37 1.42 -4.34
C PHE A 248 16.58 2.30 -4.08
N SER A 249 16.35 3.59 -3.94
CA SER A 249 17.33 4.59 -3.52
C SER A 249 16.94 5.23 -2.19
N ARG A 250 17.93 5.48 -1.32
CA ARG A 250 17.70 6.07 0.00
C ARG A 250 17.16 7.49 -0.08
N THR A 251 17.62 8.29 -1.04
CA THR A 251 17.28 9.71 -1.14
C THR A 251 16.67 10.07 -2.49
N LYS A 252 15.79 11.09 -2.47
CA LYS A 252 15.17 11.65 -3.67
C LYS A 252 16.19 12.20 -4.66
N HIS A 253 17.24 12.87 -4.18
CA HIS A 253 18.31 13.42 -5.02
C HIS A 253 19.13 12.32 -5.71
N ASN A 254 19.40 11.22 -4.99
CA ASN A 254 20.08 10.07 -5.58
C ASN A 254 19.18 9.35 -6.60
N ALA A 255 17.88 9.24 -6.36
CA ALA A 255 16.93 8.70 -7.33
C ALA A 255 16.96 9.48 -8.66
N ASP A 256 16.90 10.80 -8.62
CA ASP A 256 17.04 11.64 -9.85
C ASP A 256 18.42 11.52 -10.51
N ARG A 257 19.49 11.37 -9.72
CA ARG A 257 20.83 11.13 -10.23
C ARG A 257 20.91 9.80 -10.99
N ILE A 258 20.33 8.73 -10.43
CA ILE A 258 20.31 7.40 -11.06
C ILE A 258 19.57 7.49 -12.40
N VAL A 259 18.40 8.12 -12.48
CA VAL A 259 17.67 8.31 -13.75
C VAL A 259 18.54 8.99 -14.80
N ARG A 260 19.25 10.07 -14.44
CA ARG A 260 20.16 10.76 -15.36
C ARG A 260 21.32 9.88 -15.85
N VAL A 261 21.87 9.07 -14.97
CA VAL A 261 22.95 8.12 -15.32
C VAL A 261 22.44 7.04 -16.27
N LEU A 262 21.27 6.46 -16.00
CA LEU A 262 20.66 5.46 -16.86
C LEU A 262 20.27 6.01 -18.23
N SER A 263 19.74 7.25 -18.28
CA SER A 263 19.42 7.94 -19.54
C SER A 263 20.65 8.10 -20.42
N LYS A 264 21.83 8.46 -19.84
CA LYS A 264 23.10 8.56 -20.58
C LYS A 264 23.58 7.21 -21.10
N ALA A 265 23.18 6.12 -20.46
CA ALA A 265 23.47 4.74 -20.90
C ALA A 265 22.39 4.16 -21.83
N GLY A 266 21.45 4.97 -22.32
CA GLY A 266 20.37 4.55 -23.22
C GLY A 266 19.26 3.75 -22.53
N ILE A 267 19.23 3.71 -21.19
CA ILE A 267 18.23 2.93 -20.43
C ILE A 267 17.11 3.87 -20.00
N GLY A 268 15.91 3.65 -20.55
CA GLY A 268 14.69 4.38 -20.19
C GLY A 268 14.26 4.07 -18.75
N SER A 269 14.15 5.12 -17.92
CA SER A 269 13.76 4.99 -16.52
C SER A 269 13.06 6.24 -16.00
N GLN A 270 12.26 6.08 -14.95
CA GLN A 270 11.61 7.21 -14.26
C GLN A 270 11.74 7.06 -12.74
N ALA A 271 11.73 8.20 -12.04
CA ALA A 271 11.81 8.21 -10.58
C ALA A 271 10.46 8.56 -9.94
N ILE A 272 10.18 7.90 -8.80
CA ILE A 272 9.04 8.22 -7.94
C ILE A 272 9.54 8.55 -6.52
N HIS A 273 9.32 9.79 -6.08
CA HIS A 273 9.71 10.29 -4.76
C HIS A 273 8.94 11.54 -4.37
N GLY A 274 9.05 11.97 -3.11
CA GLY A 274 8.25 13.05 -2.53
C GLY A 274 8.34 14.41 -3.23
N ASN A 275 9.43 14.71 -3.96
CA ASN A 275 9.57 15.98 -4.70
C ASN A 275 8.94 15.95 -6.11
N LYS A 276 8.47 14.81 -6.59
CA LYS A 276 7.71 14.73 -7.85
C LYS A 276 6.28 15.21 -7.62
N SER A 277 5.73 15.94 -8.58
CA SER A 277 4.30 16.28 -8.56
C SER A 277 3.44 15.02 -8.60
N GLN A 278 2.20 15.08 -8.12
CA GLN A 278 1.31 13.93 -8.13
C GLN A 278 1.08 13.37 -9.53
N ASN A 279 0.89 14.25 -10.52
CA ASN A 279 0.73 13.86 -11.92
C ASN A 279 1.98 13.13 -12.45
N ALA A 280 3.18 13.62 -12.12
CA ALA A 280 4.42 12.96 -12.51
C ALA A 280 4.57 11.57 -11.86
N ARG A 281 4.14 11.42 -10.61
CA ARG A 281 4.17 10.13 -9.91
C ARG A 281 3.17 9.13 -10.50
N GLN A 282 1.96 9.57 -10.80
CA GLN A 282 0.95 8.74 -11.47
C GLN A 282 1.40 8.32 -12.86
N SER A 283 1.92 9.28 -13.67
CA SER A 283 2.45 8.98 -15.00
C SER A 283 3.63 7.99 -14.95
N ALA A 284 4.56 8.13 -13.99
CA ALA A 284 5.67 7.20 -13.83
C ALA A 284 5.17 5.78 -13.48
N LEU A 285 4.19 5.70 -12.58
CA LEU A 285 3.58 4.42 -12.19
C LEU A 285 2.86 3.76 -13.36
N GLU A 286 2.07 4.51 -14.10
CA GLU A 286 1.34 4.03 -15.28
C GLU A 286 2.29 3.57 -16.38
N ASN A 287 3.31 4.37 -16.68
CA ASN A 287 4.33 4.01 -17.68
C ASN A 287 5.08 2.72 -17.29
N PHE A 288 5.30 2.49 -15.99
CA PHE A 288 5.92 1.28 -15.51
C PHE A 288 4.97 0.07 -15.59
N LYS A 289 3.72 0.21 -15.16
CA LYS A 289 2.69 -0.84 -15.23
C LYS A 289 2.39 -1.27 -16.67
N THR A 290 2.37 -0.32 -17.59
CA THR A 290 2.12 -0.58 -19.04
C THR A 290 3.36 -1.00 -19.82
N GLY A 291 4.52 -1.09 -19.18
CA GLY A 291 5.78 -1.48 -19.83
C GLY A 291 6.41 -0.41 -20.73
N LYS A 292 5.87 0.83 -20.78
CA LYS A 292 6.50 1.95 -21.49
C LYS A 292 7.90 2.26 -20.95
N ILE A 293 8.12 2.07 -19.67
CA ILE A 293 9.43 2.03 -19.03
C ILE A 293 9.57 0.72 -18.26
N ARG A 294 10.75 0.12 -18.35
CA ARG A 294 11.04 -1.13 -17.62
C ARG A 294 11.76 -0.91 -16.29
N VAL A 295 12.32 0.27 -16.04
CA VAL A 295 13.08 0.56 -14.83
C VAL A 295 12.44 1.72 -14.08
N MET A 296 12.02 1.48 -12.84
CA MET A 296 11.53 2.52 -11.94
C MET A 296 12.45 2.67 -10.74
N ILE A 297 12.85 3.91 -10.44
CA ILE A 297 13.64 4.24 -9.26
C ILE A 297 12.74 4.84 -8.20
N ALA A 298 12.70 4.25 -7.01
CA ALA A 298 11.80 4.68 -5.95
C ALA A 298 12.54 4.95 -4.62
N THR A 299 12.04 5.92 -3.86
CA THR A 299 12.37 6.02 -2.44
C THR A 299 11.36 5.23 -1.62
N ASP A 300 11.74 4.76 -0.41
CA ASP A 300 10.88 3.95 0.46
C ASP A 300 9.50 4.58 0.68
N ILE A 301 9.45 5.86 1.02
CA ILE A 301 8.20 6.58 1.28
C ILE A 301 7.30 6.57 0.04
N ALA A 302 7.87 6.76 -1.14
CA ALA A 302 7.10 6.82 -2.38
C ALA A 302 6.70 5.44 -2.90
N ALA A 303 7.49 4.41 -2.65
CA ALA A 303 7.18 3.02 -3.01
C ALA A 303 6.19 2.35 -2.05
N ARG A 304 6.03 2.92 -0.85
CA ARG A 304 5.03 2.45 0.12
C ARG A 304 3.63 2.78 -0.39
N GLY A 305 2.77 1.78 -0.46
CA GLY A 305 1.38 1.94 -0.93
C GLY A 305 1.20 1.84 -2.44
N ILE A 306 2.27 1.71 -3.23
CA ILE A 306 2.13 1.43 -4.65
C ILE A 306 1.87 -0.07 -4.84
N ASP A 307 0.83 -0.38 -5.62
CA ASP A 307 0.56 -1.75 -6.06
C ASP A 307 1.44 -2.08 -7.27
N ILE A 308 2.67 -2.43 -6.96
CA ILE A 308 3.64 -3.04 -7.86
C ILE A 308 4.12 -4.29 -7.16
N ASN A 309 3.69 -5.43 -7.66
CA ASN A 309 3.98 -6.74 -7.10
C ASN A 309 4.41 -7.67 -8.23
N GLU A 310 4.91 -8.84 -7.87
CA GLU A 310 5.30 -9.91 -8.82
C GLU A 310 6.39 -9.47 -9.82
N LEU A 311 7.21 -8.53 -9.41
CA LEU A 311 8.34 -8.12 -10.25
C LEU A 311 9.37 -9.26 -10.32
N PRO A 312 9.99 -9.49 -11.48
CA PRO A 312 11.07 -10.48 -11.60
C PRO A 312 12.32 -10.05 -10.82
N LEU A 313 12.56 -8.73 -10.71
CA LEU A 313 13.78 -8.21 -10.12
C LEU A 313 13.54 -6.95 -9.27
N VAL A 314 14.07 -6.96 -8.05
CA VAL A 314 14.20 -5.80 -7.17
C VAL A 314 15.67 -5.53 -6.88
N ILE A 315 16.08 -4.26 -6.96
CA ILE A 315 17.46 -3.86 -6.66
C ILE A 315 17.45 -2.83 -5.51
N ASN A 316 18.12 -3.16 -4.41
CA ASN A 316 18.46 -2.20 -3.37
C ASN A 316 19.78 -1.50 -3.76
N TYR A 317 19.68 -0.38 -4.47
CA TYR A 317 20.85 0.44 -4.83
C TYR A 317 21.54 1.02 -3.58
N ASP A 318 20.73 1.44 -2.59
CA ASP A 318 21.17 1.77 -1.24
C ASP A 318 20.44 0.87 -0.24
N LEU A 319 21.14 0.39 0.78
CA LEU A 319 20.53 -0.32 1.89
C LEU A 319 19.60 0.60 2.68
N PRO A 320 18.46 0.11 3.18
CA PRO A 320 17.60 0.89 4.07
C PRO A 320 18.22 0.98 5.46
N ASP A 321 17.92 2.08 6.18
CA ASP A 321 18.41 2.29 7.54
C ASP A 321 17.67 1.40 8.57
N VAL A 322 16.48 0.91 8.21
CA VAL A 322 15.63 0.05 9.05
C VAL A 322 15.50 -1.32 8.40
N PRO A 323 15.86 -2.42 9.10
CA PRO A 323 15.84 -3.78 8.53
C PRO A 323 14.49 -4.23 8.01
N GLU A 324 13.38 -3.86 8.67
CA GLU A 324 12.02 -4.18 8.23
C GLU A 324 11.70 -3.57 6.86
N THR A 325 12.28 -2.42 6.55
CA THR A 325 12.13 -1.78 5.23
C THR A 325 12.76 -2.64 4.12
N TYR A 326 13.84 -3.36 4.40
CA TYR A 326 14.43 -4.32 3.46
C TYR A 326 13.41 -5.40 3.07
N VAL A 327 12.75 -6.00 4.04
CA VAL A 327 11.71 -7.02 3.81
C VAL A 327 10.56 -6.46 2.97
N HIS A 328 10.13 -5.23 3.23
CA HIS A 328 9.09 -4.56 2.45
C HIS A 328 9.50 -4.27 1.00
N ARG A 329 10.78 -3.97 0.76
CA ARG A 329 11.32 -3.75 -0.59
C ARG A 329 11.38 -5.04 -1.39
N ILE A 330 12.01 -6.07 -0.84
CA ILE A 330 12.14 -7.35 -1.53
C ILE A 330 10.78 -8.04 -1.73
N GLY A 331 9.83 -7.83 -0.82
CA GLY A 331 8.46 -8.31 -0.96
C GLY A 331 7.68 -7.70 -2.15
N ARG A 332 8.32 -6.96 -3.07
CA ARG A 332 7.76 -6.59 -4.39
C ARG A 332 8.05 -7.66 -5.45
N THR A 333 8.87 -8.63 -5.14
CA THR A 333 9.13 -9.84 -5.94
C THR A 333 8.75 -11.10 -5.15
N GLY A 334 8.81 -12.27 -5.75
CA GLY A 334 8.64 -13.57 -5.08
C GLY A 334 7.25 -13.82 -4.49
N ARG A 335 6.18 -13.38 -5.15
CA ARG A 335 4.79 -13.56 -4.69
C ARG A 335 4.02 -14.58 -5.52
N ALA A 336 2.87 -15.01 -4.99
CA ALA A 336 1.93 -15.94 -5.65
C ALA A 336 2.57 -17.29 -6.06
N GLY A 337 3.65 -17.72 -5.38
CA GLY A 337 4.35 -18.97 -5.72
C GLY A 337 5.45 -18.80 -6.78
N ASN A 338 5.64 -17.61 -7.34
CA ASN A 338 6.73 -17.34 -8.28
C ASN A 338 8.03 -17.04 -7.52
N LEU A 339 9.15 -17.53 -8.06
CA LEU A 339 10.47 -17.17 -7.58
C LEU A 339 10.79 -15.72 -7.96
N GLY A 340 11.40 -14.99 -7.05
CA GLY A 340 11.81 -13.61 -7.28
C GLY A 340 13.29 -13.41 -6.98
N THR A 341 13.88 -12.38 -7.57
CA THR A 341 15.28 -12.02 -7.34
C THR A 341 15.40 -10.65 -6.69
N ALA A 342 16.20 -10.58 -5.63
CA ALA A 342 16.54 -9.34 -4.95
C ALA A 342 18.06 -9.15 -4.92
N LEU A 343 18.55 -8.10 -5.56
CA LEU A 343 19.96 -7.74 -5.57
C LEU A 343 20.21 -6.55 -4.64
N THR A 344 21.26 -6.61 -3.87
CA THR A 344 21.58 -5.55 -2.90
C THR A 344 23.01 -5.06 -3.10
N PHE A 345 23.19 -3.76 -3.27
CA PHE A 345 24.50 -3.12 -3.36
C PHE A 345 24.92 -2.58 -2.00
N CYS A 346 26.04 -3.03 -1.51
CA CYS A 346 26.55 -2.68 -0.19
C CYS A 346 27.90 -1.98 -0.32
N SER A 347 27.95 -0.70 0.06
CA SER A 347 29.22 0.00 0.23
C SER A 347 29.85 -0.33 1.58
N GLN A 348 31.12 0.05 1.76
CA GLN A 348 31.84 -0.22 3.00
C GLN A 348 31.13 0.39 4.23
N GLU A 349 30.52 1.57 4.06
CA GLU A 349 29.78 2.28 5.12
C GLU A 349 28.50 1.55 5.54
N GLU A 350 27.90 0.75 4.62
CA GLU A 350 26.61 0.08 4.81
C GLU A 350 26.72 -1.33 5.40
N ARG A 351 27.93 -1.86 5.60
CA ARG A 351 28.15 -3.25 6.06
C ARG A 351 27.47 -3.60 7.38
N LYS A 352 27.34 -2.63 8.30
CA LYS A 352 26.65 -2.85 9.57
C LYS A 352 25.17 -3.18 9.37
N LEU A 353 24.51 -2.52 8.41
CA LEU A 353 23.09 -2.74 8.09
C LEU A 353 22.83 -4.16 7.57
N VAL A 354 23.80 -4.78 6.91
CA VAL A 354 23.69 -6.17 6.41
C VAL A 354 23.51 -7.16 7.56
N ASN A 355 24.23 -6.98 8.65
CA ASN A 355 24.13 -7.88 9.81
C ASN A 355 22.75 -7.80 10.45
N ASP A 356 22.19 -6.58 10.58
CA ASP A 356 20.87 -6.36 11.15
C ASP A 356 19.78 -6.98 10.25
N ILE A 357 19.90 -6.83 8.93
CA ILE A 357 18.99 -7.46 7.95
C ILE A 357 19.07 -8.99 8.03
N GLN A 358 20.26 -9.57 8.07
CA GLN A 358 20.45 -11.03 8.18
C GLN A 358 19.89 -11.58 9.50
N LYS A 359 20.06 -10.83 10.60
CA LYS A 359 19.48 -11.19 11.90
C LYS A 359 17.95 -11.18 11.86
N LEU A 360 17.35 -10.17 11.23
CA LEU A 360 15.90 -10.05 11.11
C LEU A 360 15.32 -11.15 10.20
N THR A 361 15.95 -11.40 9.06
CA THR A 361 15.45 -12.34 8.05
C THR A 361 15.77 -13.80 8.36
N GLY A 362 16.71 -14.06 9.27
CA GLY A 362 17.22 -15.39 9.56
C GLY A 362 18.03 -16.01 8.40
N LYS A 363 18.30 -15.26 7.32
CA LYS A 363 18.99 -15.74 6.12
C LYS A 363 20.32 -15.02 5.91
N LYS A 364 21.29 -15.79 5.47
CA LYS A 364 22.55 -15.23 4.92
C LYS A 364 22.32 -14.82 3.48
N LEU A 365 22.74 -13.61 3.12
CA LEU A 365 22.72 -13.15 1.73
C LEU A 365 23.86 -13.80 0.94
N SER A 366 23.56 -14.31 -0.26
CA SER A 366 24.56 -14.87 -1.16
C SER A 366 25.50 -13.77 -1.64
N LYS A 367 26.82 -13.93 -1.38
CA LYS A 367 27.81 -12.91 -1.73
C LYS A 367 28.29 -13.13 -3.16
N VAL A 368 28.32 -12.06 -3.93
CA VAL A 368 28.90 -12.03 -5.27
C VAL A 368 29.90 -10.89 -5.35
N GLU A 369 31.08 -11.17 -5.84
CA GLU A 369 32.06 -10.13 -6.13
C GLU A 369 31.81 -9.55 -7.52
N PHE A 370 31.82 -8.23 -7.61
CA PHE A 370 31.73 -7.54 -8.88
C PHE A 370 33.17 -7.26 -9.34
N ALA A 371 33.65 -8.06 -10.30
CA ALA A 371 34.84 -7.74 -11.03
C ALA A 371 34.54 -6.66 -12.08
N ILE A 372 35.27 -5.55 -12.01
CA ILE A 372 35.16 -4.39 -12.92
C ILE A 372 35.81 -4.72 -14.25
#